data_d4226fcc6c1610113a90dab3d74bbb94
#
_entry.id   d4226fcc6c1610113a90dab3d74bbb94
#
_cell.length_a   1.000
_cell.length_b   1.000
_cell.length_c   1.000
_cell.angle_alpha   90.00
_cell.angle_beta   90.00
_cell.angle_gamma   90.00
#
_symmetry.space_group_name_H-M   'P 1'
#
loop_
_entity.id
_entity.type
_entity.pdbx_description
1 polymer ?
#
loop_
_entity_poly.entity_id
_entity_poly.type
_entity_poly.pdbx_seq_one_letter_code
_entity_poly.pdbx_strand_id
1 'polypeptide(L)'
;MADKQKILIVDDDNNIAELISLYLTKECFETLIVNDGENALTAFFRFKPDLILLDLMLPGIDGYQVCREIRRENNTPIIMLSAKGEIFDKVLGLELGADDYMIKPFDSKELVARVKAVLRRYTATQSNDTPEKPSGEYIEYPDLIINLSNYSVIYMGKPVDMPPKELELLYFLATSPNQVFTREQLLDHIWGYEYVGDTRTV
;
A
#
# COMPACT_ATOMS: atom_id res chain seq x y z
N MET A 1 -8.32 -26.45 5.21
CA MET A 1 -7.85 -25.21 5.87
C MET A 1 -7.58 -24.24 4.73
N ALA A 2 -8.08 -23.04 4.77
CA ALA A 2 -7.72 -22.05 3.76
C ALA A 2 -6.22 -21.77 3.89
N ASP A 3 -5.48 -21.83 2.78
CA ASP A 3 -4.07 -21.46 2.78
C ASP A 3 -3.94 -19.99 3.18
N LYS A 4 -3.03 -19.71 4.10
CA LYS A 4 -2.75 -18.34 4.53
C LYS A 4 -2.04 -17.61 3.39
N GLN A 5 -2.46 -16.36 3.14
CA GLN A 5 -1.74 -15.50 2.20
C GLN A 5 -0.32 -15.21 2.74
N LYS A 6 0.66 -15.27 1.85
CA LYS A 6 2.09 -15.18 2.15
C LYS A 6 2.63 -13.80 1.84
N ILE A 7 3.33 -13.22 2.79
CA ILE A 7 3.93 -11.91 2.64
C ILE A 7 5.44 -12.00 2.85
N LEU A 8 6.21 -11.61 1.84
CA LEU A 8 7.66 -11.47 1.94
C LEU A 8 7.98 -10.07 2.44
N ILE A 9 8.72 -9.97 3.54
CA ILE A 9 9.18 -8.71 4.13
C ILE A 9 10.67 -8.60 3.87
N VAL A 10 11.07 -7.57 3.15
CA VAL A 10 12.46 -7.29 2.78
C VAL A 10 12.86 -5.96 3.39
N ASP A 11 13.64 -5.98 4.47
CA ASP A 11 14.05 -4.81 5.23
C ASP A 11 15.37 -5.13 5.97
N ASP A 12 16.37 -4.28 5.88
CA ASP A 12 17.65 -4.49 6.54
C ASP A 12 17.60 -4.20 8.05
N ASP A 13 16.60 -3.41 8.51
CA ASP A 13 16.31 -3.23 9.94
C ASP A 13 15.45 -4.36 10.48
N ASN A 14 16.09 -5.29 11.22
CA ASN A 14 15.40 -6.41 11.85
C ASN A 14 14.26 -5.98 12.77
N ASN A 15 14.36 -4.85 13.49
CA ASN A 15 13.33 -4.41 14.42
C ASN A 15 12.07 -3.99 13.66
N ILE A 16 12.24 -3.29 12.54
CA ILE A 16 11.14 -2.89 11.67
C ILE A 16 10.50 -4.13 11.03
N ALA A 17 11.32 -5.04 10.48
CA ALA A 17 10.84 -6.26 9.84
C ALA A 17 10.06 -7.17 10.81
N GLU A 18 10.57 -7.36 12.04
CA GLU A 18 9.88 -8.16 13.07
C GLU A 18 8.58 -7.50 13.51
N LEU A 19 8.56 -6.16 13.66
CA LEU A 19 7.36 -5.41 14.01
C LEU A 19 6.28 -5.56 12.93
N ILE A 20 6.65 -5.42 11.67
CA ILE A 20 5.75 -5.64 10.52
C ILE A 20 5.21 -7.08 10.55
N SER A 21 6.09 -8.06 10.70
CA SER A 21 5.73 -9.48 10.76
C SER A 21 4.74 -9.76 11.89
N LEU A 22 4.96 -9.18 13.07
CA LEU A 22 4.06 -9.33 14.21
C LEU A 22 2.64 -8.82 13.90
N TYR A 23 2.50 -7.65 13.27
CA TYR A 23 1.19 -7.10 12.93
C TYR A 23 0.50 -7.95 11.86
N LEU A 24 1.22 -8.36 10.82
CA LEU A 24 0.65 -9.18 9.75
C LEU A 24 0.27 -10.58 10.22
N THR A 25 1.06 -11.18 11.10
CA THR A 25 0.72 -12.50 11.68
C THR A 25 -0.54 -12.45 12.55
N LYS A 26 -0.79 -11.34 13.27
CA LYS A 26 -2.05 -11.12 14.00
C LYS A 26 -3.27 -11.07 13.06
N GLU A 27 -3.06 -10.64 11.84
CA GLU A 27 -4.09 -10.60 10.78
C GLU A 27 -4.15 -11.89 9.95
N CYS A 28 -3.56 -12.98 10.47
CA CYS A 28 -3.55 -14.32 9.89
C CYS A 28 -2.74 -14.46 8.59
N PHE A 29 -1.83 -13.55 8.26
CA PHE A 29 -0.86 -13.72 7.17
C PHE A 29 0.30 -14.65 7.60
N GLU A 30 0.88 -15.35 6.62
CA GLU A 30 2.16 -16.04 6.78
C GLU A 30 3.27 -15.10 6.29
N THR A 31 4.32 -14.90 7.11
CA THR A 31 5.37 -13.93 6.79
C THR A 31 6.74 -14.60 6.71
N LEU A 32 7.57 -14.12 5.80
CA LEU A 32 9.00 -14.47 5.72
C LEU A 32 9.80 -13.17 5.68
N ILE A 33 10.80 -13.04 6.55
CA ILE A 33 11.70 -11.88 6.62
C ILE A 33 13.02 -12.23 5.94
N VAL A 34 13.53 -11.30 5.14
CA VAL A 34 14.88 -11.29 4.58
C VAL A 34 15.47 -9.87 4.65
N ASN A 35 16.79 -9.75 4.78
CA ASN A 35 17.43 -8.49 5.16
C ASN A 35 18.33 -7.90 4.07
N ASP A 36 18.33 -8.46 2.88
CA ASP A 36 19.08 -7.96 1.73
C ASP A 36 18.43 -8.34 0.40
N GLY A 37 18.81 -7.64 -0.66
CA GLY A 37 18.20 -7.79 -1.98
C GLY A 37 18.50 -9.12 -2.68
N GLU A 38 19.68 -9.72 -2.47
CA GLU A 38 20.05 -11.00 -3.10
C GLU A 38 19.23 -12.16 -2.50
N ASN A 39 19.12 -12.18 -1.18
CA ASN A 39 18.27 -13.13 -0.48
C ASN A 39 16.79 -12.90 -0.78
N ALA A 40 16.36 -11.66 -1.02
CA ALA A 40 14.98 -11.36 -1.41
C ALA A 40 14.60 -12.06 -2.73
N LEU A 41 15.44 -12.01 -3.75
CA LEU A 41 15.20 -12.69 -5.03
C LEU A 41 15.14 -14.22 -4.84
N THR A 42 16.06 -14.78 -4.07
CA THR A 42 16.07 -16.23 -3.78
C THR A 42 14.82 -16.65 -2.98
N ALA A 43 14.46 -15.87 -1.96
CA ALA A 43 13.30 -16.12 -1.13
C ALA A 43 11.99 -16.01 -1.92
N PHE A 44 11.89 -15.04 -2.82
CA PHE A 44 10.73 -14.84 -3.69
C PHE A 44 10.37 -16.13 -4.45
N PHE A 45 11.32 -16.75 -5.12
CA PHE A 45 11.05 -17.97 -5.89
C PHE A 45 10.73 -19.20 -5.03
N ARG A 46 11.29 -19.29 -3.83
CA ARG A 46 11.04 -20.41 -2.91
C ARG A 46 9.75 -20.27 -2.13
N PHE A 47 9.50 -19.11 -1.58
CA PHE A 47 8.37 -18.82 -0.71
C PHE A 47 7.07 -18.59 -1.49
N LYS A 48 7.18 -18.05 -2.72
CA LYS A 48 6.07 -17.70 -3.61
C LYS A 48 5.06 -16.79 -2.88
N PRO A 49 5.46 -15.59 -2.51
CA PRO A 49 4.59 -14.67 -1.76
C PRO A 49 3.44 -14.16 -2.62
N ASP A 50 2.32 -13.87 -1.96
CA ASP A 50 1.17 -13.18 -2.56
C ASP A 50 1.37 -11.65 -2.60
N LEU A 51 2.28 -11.12 -1.74
CA LEU A 51 2.66 -9.72 -1.70
C LEU A 51 4.07 -9.56 -1.12
N ILE A 52 4.77 -8.52 -1.54
CA ILE A 52 6.11 -8.16 -1.06
C ILE A 52 6.05 -6.77 -0.42
N LEU A 53 6.57 -6.64 0.80
CA LEU A 53 6.95 -5.38 1.41
C LEU A 53 8.44 -5.19 1.20
N LEU A 54 8.85 -4.13 0.52
CA LEU A 54 10.21 -3.99 0.02
C LEU A 54 10.82 -2.65 0.43
N ASP A 55 11.82 -2.68 1.30
CA ASP A 55 12.62 -1.48 1.57
C ASP A 55 13.44 -1.08 0.34
N LEU A 56 13.55 0.20 0.12
CA LEU A 56 14.38 0.77 -0.94
C LEU A 56 15.87 0.77 -0.59
N MET A 57 16.19 0.95 0.68
CA MET A 57 17.56 1.14 1.18
C MET A 57 18.18 -0.19 1.66
N LEU A 58 18.28 -1.17 0.76
CA LEU A 58 18.88 -2.47 1.10
C LEU A 58 20.40 -2.48 0.84
N PRO A 59 21.17 -3.26 1.62
CA PRO A 59 22.56 -3.51 1.34
C PRO A 59 22.73 -4.39 0.07
N GLY A 60 23.77 -4.12 -0.71
CA GLY A 60 24.06 -4.84 -1.95
C GLY A 60 23.15 -4.40 -3.10
N ILE A 61 22.14 -5.18 -3.39
CA ILE A 61 21.12 -4.87 -4.41
C ILE A 61 20.01 -4.04 -3.76
N ASP A 62 19.81 -2.82 -4.25
CA ASP A 62 18.77 -1.94 -3.73
C ASP A 62 17.33 -2.40 -4.06
N GLY A 63 16.34 -1.86 -3.36
CA GLY A 63 14.94 -2.26 -3.54
C GLY A 63 14.41 -1.96 -4.94
N TYR A 64 14.90 -0.93 -5.62
CA TYR A 64 14.51 -0.64 -7.00
C TYR A 64 14.97 -1.73 -7.97
N GLN A 65 16.18 -2.23 -7.77
CA GLN A 65 16.72 -3.31 -8.61
C GLN A 65 15.98 -4.63 -8.31
N VAL A 66 15.70 -4.93 -7.03
CA VAL A 66 14.89 -6.11 -6.65
C VAL A 66 13.52 -6.05 -7.32
N CYS A 67 12.83 -4.91 -7.24
CA CYS A 67 11.53 -4.70 -7.90
C CYS A 67 11.62 -4.96 -9.41
N ARG A 68 12.62 -4.39 -10.08
CA ARG A 68 12.83 -4.54 -11.51
C ARG A 68 13.06 -6.00 -11.91
N GLU A 69 13.88 -6.74 -11.15
CA GLU A 69 14.15 -8.15 -11.43
C GLU A 69 12.86 -9.00 -11.26
N ILE A 70 12.08 -8.76 -10.20
CA ILE A 70 10.81 -9.48 -10.01
C ILE A 70 9.82 -9.15 -11.12
N ARG A 71 9.71 -7.89 -11.54
CA ARG A 71 8.79 -7.44 -12.59
C ARG A 71 9.10 -7.98 -13.99
N ARG A 72 10.31 -8.44 -14.24
CA ARG A 72 10.64 -9.10 -15.53
C ARG A 72 9.87 -10.39 -15.75
N GLU A 73 9.55 -11.11 -14.68
CA GLU A 73 8.98 -12.45 -14.78
C GLU A 73 7.66 -12.61 -14.01
N ASN A 74 7.32 -11.66 -13.13
CA ASN A 74 6.19 -11.82 -12.23
C ASN A 74 5.50 -10.49 -11.90
N ASN A 75 4.18 -10.58 -11.71
CA ASN A 75 3.33 -9.46 -11.34
C ASN A 75 2.89 -9.49 -9.86
N THR A 76 3.57 -10.27 -9.00
CA THR A 76 3.26 -10.28 -7.55
C THR A 76 3.27 -8.86 -6.99
N PRO A 77 2.22 -8.42 -6.29
CA PRO A 77 2.14 -7.06 -5.80
C PRO A 77 3.30 -6.69 -4.88
N ILE A 78 3.82 -5.47 -5.07
CA ILE A 78 4.94 -4.91 -4.29
C ILE A 78 4.51 -3.59 -3.68
N ILE A 79 4.62 -3.47 -2.35
CA ILE A 79 4.53 -2.20 -1.62
C ILE A 79 5.95 -1.78 -1.26
N MET A 80 6.39 -0.64 -1.75
CA MET A 80 7.70 -0.08 -1.40
C MET A 80 7.65 0.64 -0.07
N LEU A 81 8.66 0.43 0.77
CA LEU A 81 8.86 1.12 2.04
C LEU A 81 10.08 2.03 1.89
N SER A 82 9.99 3.28 2.33
CA SER A 82 11.11 4.23 2.22
C SER A 82 11.23 5.13 3.45
N ALA A 83 12.45 5.39 3.87
CA ALA A 83 12.75 6.41 4.87
C ALA A 83 12.76 7.84 4.29
N LYS A 84 12.74 7.98 2.95
CA LYS A 84 12.77 9.26 2.25
C LYS A 84 11.40 9.59 1.69
N GLY A 85 10.85 10.73 2.11
CA GLY A 85 9.60 11.28 1.60
C GLY A 85 9.76 12.12 0.32
N GLU A 86 10.84 11.95 -0.44
CA GLU A 86 11.03 12.70 -1.67
C GLU A 86 10.05 12.24 -2.74
N ILE A 87 9.37 13.20 -3.37
CA ILE A 87 8.40 12.93 -4.46
C ILE A 87 9.05 12.11 -5.58
N PHE A 88 10.34 12.33 -5.83
CA PHE A 88 11.11 11.63 -6.85
C PHE A 88 11.20 10.12 -6.59
N ASP A 89 11.45 9.70 -5.34
CA ASP A 89 11.55 8.28 -4.97
C ASP A 89 10.20 7.58 -5.14
N LYS A 90 9.11 8.26 -4.80
CA LYS A 90 7.75 7.74 -4.97
C LYS A 90 7.39 7.57 -6.44
N VAL A 91 7.64 8.58 -7.27
CA VAL A 91 7.36 8.52 -8.72
C VAL A 91 8.19 7.42 -9.36
N LEU A 92 9.49 7.35 -9.06
CA LEU A 92 10.37 6.31 -9.59
C LEU A 92 9.90 4.90 -9.17
N GLY A 93 9.51 4.71 -7.92
CA GLY A 93 8.99 3.42 -7.44
C GLY A 93 7.75 2.95 -8.20
N LEU A 94 6.80 3.85 -8.43
CA LEU A 94 5.57 3.55 -9.18
C LEU A 94 5.86 3.33 -10.67
N GLU A 95 6.76 4.09 -11.28
CA GLU A 95 7.20 3.87 -12.68
C GLU A 95 7.89 2.51 -12.87
N LEU A 96 8.57 2.01 -11.84
CA LEU A 96 9.21 0.69 -11.85
C LEU A 96 8.21 -0.45 -11.60
N GLY A 97 6.92 -0.13 -11.39
CA GLY A 97 5.85 -1.10 -11.26
C GLY A 97 5.53 -1.52 -9.84
N ALA A 98 5.85 -0.70 -8.84
CA ALA A 98 5.31 -0.89 -7.49
C ALA A 98 3.79 -0.59 -7.47
N ASP A 99 3.06 -1.37 -6.69
CA ASP A 99 1.59 -1.24 -6.57
C ASP A 99 1.17 -0.24 -5.51
N ASP A 100 2.05 0.04 -4.55
CA ASP A 100 1.88 1.10 -3.54
C ASP A 100 3.23 1.52 -2.95
N TYR A 101 3.22 2.62 -2.20
CA TYR A 101 4.41 3.22 -1.59
C TYR A 101 4.09 3.76 -0.20
N MET A 102 4.92 3.45 0.79
CA MET A 102 4.78 3.93 2.17
C MET A 102 6.05 4.59 2.67
N ILE A 103 5.89 5.64 3.46
CA ILE A 103 7.00 6.37 4.08
C ILE A 103 7.17 5.88 5.52
N LYS A 104 8.39 5.56 5.91
CA LYS A 104 8.77 5.27 7.30
C LYS A 104 9.00 6.60 8.07
N PRO A 105 8.53 6.73 9.33
CA PRO A 105 7.74 5.76 10.08
C PRO A 105 6.26 5.73 9.66
N PHE A 106 5.64 4.57 9.69
CA PHE A 106 4.24 4.36 9.33
C PHE A 106 3.42 3.80 10.50
N ASP A 107 2.13 4.05 10.48
CA ASP A 107 1.19 3.43 11.42
C ASP A 107 0.94 1.96 11.04
N SER A 108 0.89 1.08 12.04
CA SER A 108 0.67 -0.34 11.83
C SER A 108 -0.69 -0.68 11.21
N LYS A 109 -1.74 0.09 11.55
CA LYS A 109 -3.07 -0.09 10.97
C LYS A 109 -3.08 0.34 9.51
N GLU A 110 -2.36 1.42 9.19
CA GLU A 110 -2.20 1.87 7.80
C GLU A 110 -1.50 0.78 6.97
N LEU A 111 -0.39 0.22 7.46
CA LEU A 111 0.32 -0.87 6.78
C LEU A 111 -0.61 -2.05 6.47
N VAL A 112 -1.33 -2.54 7.49
CA VAL A 112 -2.24 -3.67 7.35
C VAL A 112 -3.37 -3.36 6.36
N ALA A 113 -3.95 -2.17 6.43
CA ALA A 113 -5.01 -1.75 5.51
C ALA A 113 -4.53 -1.72 4.06
N ARG A 114 -3.32 -1.18 3.79
CA ARG A 114 -2.72 -1.15 2.46
C ARG A 114 -2.41 -2.54 1.92
N VAL A 115 -1.83 -3.41 2.74
CA VAL A 115 -1.57 -4.81 2.37
C VAL A 115 -2.86 -5.49 1.94
N LYS A 116 -3.94 -5.37 2.75
CA LYS A 116 -5.25 -5.95 2.41
C LYS A 116 -5.83 -5.34 1.13
N ALA A 117 -5.70 -4.03 0.94
CA ALA A 117 -6.21 -3.34 -0.25
C ALA A 117 -5.51 -3.80 -1.53
N VAL A 118 -4.18 -3.91 -1.50
CA VAL A 118 -3.38 -4.36 -2.64
C VAL A 118 -3.69 -5.82 -2.99
N LEU A 119 -3.71 -6.71 -1.99
CA LEU A 119 -4.05 -8.14 -2.19
C LEU A 119 -5.44 -8.32 -2.79
N ARG A 120 -6.44 -7.56 -2.33
CA ARG A 120 -7.80 -7.62 -2.87
C ARG A 120 -7.86 -7.17 -4.33
N ARG A 121 -7.20 -6.07 -4.70
CA ARG A 121 -7.13 -5.60 -6.09
C ARG A 121 -6.55 -6.69 -7.01
N TYR A 122 -5.52 -7.35 -6.55
CA TYR A 122 -4.88 -8.42 -7.32
C TYR A 122 -5.75 -9.67 -7.47
N THR A 123 -6.48 -10.06 -6.43
CA THR A 123 -7.41 -11.19 -6.46
C THR A 123 -8.64 -10.88 -7.33
N ALA A 124 -9.17 -9.65 -7.27
CA ALA A 124 -10.31 -9.21 -8.08
C ALA A 124 -10.01 -9.15 -9.58
N THR A 125 -8.77 -8.96 -9.97
CA THR A 125 -8.34 -8.99 -11.39
C THR A 125 -8.34 -10.42 -11.94
N GLN A 126 -8.31 -11.44 -11.09
CA GLN A 126 -8.33 -12.86 -11.48
C GLN A 126 -9.72 -13.50 -11.42
N SER A 127 -10.67 -12.89 -10.71
CA SER A 127 -12.05 -13.36 -10.60
C SER A 127 -13.00 -12.34 -11.21
N ASN A 128 -13.84 -12.78 -12.16
CA ASN A 128 -14.96 -12.00 -12.71
C ASN A 128 -16.14 -11.90 -11.72
N ASP A 129 -15.88 -11.83 -10.43
CA ASP A 129 -16.94 -11.82 -9.41
C ASP A 129 -17.43 -10.40 -9.10
N THR A 130 -18.74 -10.30 -9.02
CA THR A 130 -19.54 -9.14 -8.64
C THR A 130 -18.99 -8.48 -7.36
N PRO A 131 -18.93 -7.14 -7.27
CA PRO A 131 -18.41 -6.45 -6.09
C PRO A 131 -19.24 -6.83 -4.85
N GLU A 132 -18.56 -7.41 -3.84
CA GLU A 132 -19.16 -7.63 -2.52
C GLU A 132 -19.63 -6.30 -1.93
N LYS A 133 -20.75 -6.37 -1.19
CA LYS A 133 -21.27 -5.18 -0.49
C LYS A 133 -20.19 -4.59 0.40
N PRO A 134 -20.01 -3.25 0.36
CA PRO A 134 -18.99 -2.58 1.16
C PRO A 134 -19.19 -2.88 2.64
N SER A 135 -18.11 -3.23 3.34
CA SER A 135 -18.09 -3.43 4.80
C SER A 135 -17.10 -2.45 5.42
N GLY A 136 -17.40 -1.95 6.62
CA GLY A 136 -16.56 -0.99 7.34
C GLY A 136 -16.96 0.47 7.10
N GLU A 137 -16.01 1.40 7.22
CA GLU A 137 -16.23 2.83 6.99
C GLU A 137 -16.28 3.13 5.49
N TYR A 138 -17.48 3.39 4.98
CA TYR A 138 -17.68 3.73 3.58
C TYR A 138 -18.77 4.80 3.42
N ILE A 139 -18.73 5.49 2.28
CA ILE A 139 -19.75 6.44 1.85
C ILE A 139 -20.27 5.96 0.51
N GLU A 140 -21.59 5.95 0.36
CA GLU A 140 -22.27 5.55 -0.85
C GLU A 140 -23.11 6.70 -1.41
N TYR A 141 -22.83 7.06 -2.64
CA TYR A 141 -23.64 7.93 -3.49
C TYR A 141 -24.21 7.09 -4.66
N PRO A 142 -25.18 7.59 -5.42
CA PRO A 142 -25.82 6.79 -6.48
C PRO A 142 -24.85 6.10 -7.45
N ASP A 143 -23.73 6.77 -7.78
CA ASP A 143 -22.77 6.26 -8.75
C ASP A 143 -21.34 6.15 -8.19
N LEU A 144 -21.14 6.43 -6.90
CA LEU A 144 -19.82 6.49 -6.28
C LEU A 144 -19.84 5.83 -4.90
N ILE A 145 -18.97 4.83 -4.69
CA ILE A 145 -18.72 4.22 -3.40
C ILE A 145 -17.27 4.49 -3.02
N ILE A 146 -17.06 5.11 -1.87
CA ILE A 146 -15.73 5.39 -1.32
C ILE A 146 -15.62 4.58 -0.02
N ASN A 147 -14.70 3.64 0.05
CA ASN A 147 -14.51 2.80 1.22
C ASN A 147 -13.11 3.05 1.81
N LEU A 148 -13.08 3.70 2.98
CA LEU A 148 -11.84 4.00 3.70
C LEU A 148 -11.25 2.75 4.36
N SER A 149 -12.09 1.83 4.86
CA SER A 149 -11.61 0.64 5.57
C SER A 149 -10.81 -0.30 4.67
N ASN A 150 -11.09 -0.29 3.39
CA ASN A 150 -10.43 -1.17 2.42
C ASN A 150 -9.73 -0.42 1.28
N TYR A 151 -9.62 0.92 1.39
CA TYR A 151 -8.97 1.80 0.42
C TYR A 151 -9.44 1.55 -1.02
N SER A 152 -10.75 1.55 -1.25
CA SER A 152 -11.32 1.34 -2.58
C SER A 152 -12.34 2.41 -2.96
N VAL A 153 -12.32 2.75 -4.25
CA VAL A 153 -13.33 3.63 -4.87
C VAL A 153 -13.97 2.88 -6.02
N ILE A 154 -15.30 2.91 -6.08
CA ILE A 154 -16.08 2.38 -7.21
C ILE A 154 -16.88 3.53 -7.79
N TYR A 155 -16.70 3.83 -9.07
CA TYR A 155 -17.46 4.84 -9.79
C TYR A 155 -18.19 4.22 -10.97
N MET A 156 -19.49 4.44 -11.04
CA MET A 156 -20.38 3.81 -12.05
C MET A 156 -20.21 2.28 -12.15
N GLY A 157 -20.04 1.62 -10.99
CA GLY A 157 -19.85 0.16 -10.91
C GLY A 157 -18.46 -0.34 -11.31
N LYS A 158 -17.52 0.56 -11.61
CA LYS A 158 -16.14 0.21 -11.98
C LYS A 158 -15.17 0.63 -10.88
N PRO A 159 -14.18 -0.22 -10.53
CA PRO A 159 -13.13 0.16 -9.62
C PRO A 159 -12.28 1.30 -10.22
N VAL A 160 -12.00 2.31 -9.40
CA VAL A 160 -11.10 3.42 -9.74
C VAL A 160 -9.82 3.22 -8.95
N ASP A 161 -8.70 3.18 -9.65
CA ASP A 161 -7.39 3.17 -9.00
C ASP A 161 -7.06 4.58 -8.52
N MET A 162 -6.84 4.70 -7.21
CA MET A 162 -6.63 6.00 -6.56
C MET A 162 -5.56 5.84 -5.47
N PRO A 163 -4.52 6.68 -5.47
CA PRO A 163 -3.51 6.69 -4.41
C PRO A 163 -4.17 6.87 -3.04
N PRO A 164 -3.66 6.22 -1.98
CA PRO A 164 -4.30 6.24 -0.67
C PRO A 164 -4.57 7.63 -0.10
N LYS A 165 -3.63 8.57 -0.25
CA LYS A 165 -3.83 9.94 0.24
C LYS A 165 -4.89 10.73 -0.55
N GLU A 166 -5.04 10.44 -1.83
CA GLU A 166 -6.12 10.98 -2.64
C GLU A 166 -7.47 10.40 -2.24
N LEU A 167 -7.51 9.10 -1.92
CA LEU A 167 -8.70 8.44 -1.41
C LEU A 167 -9.10 8.98 -0.03
N GLU A 168 -8.14 9.16 0.88
CA GLU A 168 -8.38 9.78 2.19
C GLU A 168 -8.93 11.20 2.05
N LEU A 169 -8.36 12.00 1.14
CA LEU A 169 -8.85 13.34 0.83
C LEU A 169 -10.27 13.31 0.25
N LEU A 170 -10.52 12.42 -0.72
CA LEU A 170 -11.85 12.26 -1.30
C LEU A 170 -12.88 11.84 -0.24
N TYR A 171 -12.53 10.89 0.61
CA TYR A 171 -13.39 10.43 1.71
C TYR A 171 -13.68 11.58 2.69
N PHE A 172 -12.65 12.32 3.12
CA PHE A 172 -12.78 13.46 4.01
C PHE A 172 -13.71 14.54 3.45
N LEU A 173 -13.56 14.88 2.18
CA LEU A 173 -14.45 15.85 1.51
C LEU A 173 -15.88 15.31 1.39
N ALA A 174 -16.04 14.03 1.09
CA ALA A 174 -17.35 13.38 0.98
C ALA A 174 -18.08 13.27 2.32
N THR A 175 -17.37 13.13 3.45
CA THR A 175 -17.98 13.16 4.80
C THR A 175 -18.44 14.54 5.23
N SER A 176 -18.00 15.60 4.55
CA SER A 176 -18.27 16.98 4.91
C SER A 176 -18.92 17.77 3.77
N PRO A 177 -20.12 17.35 3.29
CA PRO A 177 -20.78 18.00 2.18
C PRO A 177 -21.14 19.46 2.54
N ASN A 178 -20.99 20.36 1.56
CA ASN A 178 -21.25 21.81 1.70
C ASN A 178 -20.30 22.55 2.65
N GLN A 179 -19.16 21.97 3.01
CA GLN A 179 -18.10 22.67 3.74
C GLN A 179 -16.96 23.07 2.79
N VAL A 180 -16.40 24.25 3.07
CA VAL A 180 -15.22 24.75 2.37
C VAL A 180 -14.02 24.63 3.32
N PHE A 181 -12.98 24.00 2.86
CA PHE A 181 -11.74 23.84 3.61
C PHE A 181 -10.64 24.66 3.00
N THR A 182 -9.82 25.29 3.84
CA THR A 182 -8.58 25.89 3.36
C THR A 182 -7.56 24.79 3.04
N ARG A 183 -6.59 25.14 2.20
CA ARG A 183 -5.49 24.23 1.86
C ARG A 183 -4.74 23.74 3.10
N GLU A 184 -4.50 24.62 4.06
CA GLU A 184 -3.84 24.30 5.33
C GLU A 184 -4.64 23.28 6.13
N GLN A 185 -5.96 23.44 6.22
CA GLN A 185 -6.84 22.48 6.89
C GLN A 185 -6.81 21.10 6.22
N LEU A 186 -6.76 21.04 4.90
CA LEU A 186 -6.66 19.77 4.17
C LEU A 186 -5.31 19.10 4.40
N LEU A 187 -4.22 19.88 4.38
CA LEU A 187 -2.88 19.38 4.67
C LEU A 187 -2.79 18.81 6.08
N ASP A 188 -3.29 19.52 7.08
CA ASP A 188 -3.30 19.08 8.47
C ASP A 188 -4.08 17.78 8.67
N HIS A 189 -5.28 17.65 8.05
CA HIS A 189 -6.12 16.48 8.24
C HIS A 189 -5.61 15.23 7.53
N ILE A 190 -5.06 15.39 6.32
CA ILE A 190 -4.70 14.25 5.46
C ILE A 190 -3.22 13.88 5.56
N TRP A 191 -2.32 14.87 5.73
CA TRP A 191 -0.86 14.65 5.81
C TRP A 191 -0.29 14.83 7.22
N GLY A 192 -1.04 15.43 8.16
CA GLY A 192 -0.62 15.65 9.54
C GLY A 192 0.08 16.98 9.78
N TYR A 193 0.16 17.37 11.06
CA TYR A 193 0.65 18.67 11.53
C TYR A 193 2.13 18.97 11.21
N GLU A 194 2.94 17.95 10.90
CA GLU A 194 4.37 18.06 10.62
C GLU A 194 4.71 18.00 9.12
N TYR A 195 3.71 18.17 8.25
CA TYR A 195 3.98 18.14 6.81
C TYR A 195 4.76 19.38 6.37
N VAL A 196 6.07 19.21 6.19
CA VAL A 196 7.03 20.25 5.72
C VAL A 196 7.12 20.27 4.18
N GLY A 197 6.22 19.58 3.48
CA GLY A 197 6.22 19.47 2.03
C GLY A 197 5.69 20.72 1.31
N ASP A 198 5.88 20.77 -0.02
CA ASP A 198 5.37 21.86 -0.86
C ASP A 198 3.83 21.89 -0.80
N THR A 199 3.28 23.08 -0.53
CA THR A 199 1.82 23.32 -0.47
C THR A 199 1.11 23.04 -1.80
N ARG A 200 1.82 22.70 -2.87
CA ARG A 200 1.26 22.33 -4.18
C ARG A 200 0.70 20.90 -4.25
N THR A 201 0.82 20.13 -3.18
CA THR A 201 0.35 18.72 -3.13
C THR A 201 -1.18 18.59 -3.03
N VAL A 202 -1.89 19.68 -2.69
CA VAL A 202 -3.36 19.74 -2.58
C VAL A 202 -3.94 20.75 -3.55
#